data_50e08f1f0bc67ee7aab2fd9f390b0886
#
_entry.id   50e08f1f0bc67ee7aab2fd9f390b0886
#
_cell.length_a   1.000
_cell.length_b   1.000
_cell.length_c   1.000
_cell.angle_alpha   90.00
_cell.angle_beta   90.00
_cell.angle_gamma   90.00
#
_symmetry.space_group_name_H-M   'P 1'
#
loop_
_entity.id
_entity.type
_entity.pdbx_description
1 polymer ?
#
loop_
_entity_poly.entity_id
_entity_poly.type
_entity_poly.pdbx_seq_one_letter_code
_entity_poly.pdbx_strand_id
1 'polypeptide(L)'
;WTIMAGFRLYLACLRLCCACRFDLAGLDRLRGAGPLIVAANHPSLLDVVLIASRLPDAVCVIKAALFDRLLFGAAARLAGYIRNDAPLEMVLQARAELRDGAQLVIFPEGSRTAVFPVDAFAPGAALIAWRAAMPVQTVLIDYSSPYLGKAWPLFRRPALPLTCHVRLGRRFPPPADYAVFSSELEAYFRAELGQNTPSTATIGS
;
A
#
# COMPACT_ATOMS: atom_id res chain seq x y z
N TRP A 1 11.66 -11.25 -8.94
CA TRP A 1 12.93 -10.51 -9.03
C TRP A 1 12.89 -9.46 -10.14
N THR A 2 12.44 -9.77 -11.34
CA THR A 2 12.41 -8.85 -12.50
C THR A 2 11.56 -7.61 -12.26
N ILE A 3 10.35 -7.79 -11.69
CA ILE A 3 9.41 -6.68 -11.40
C ILE A 3 9.98 -5.75 -10.33
N MET A 4 10.56 -6.30 -9.27
CA MET A 4 11.21 -5.52 -8.22
C MET A 4 12.38 -4.69 -8.78
N ALA A 5 13.20 -5.27 -9.67
CA ALA A 5 14.29 -4.54 -10.33
C ALA A 5 13.75 -3.39 -11.19
N GLY A 6 12.67 -3.61 -11.95
CA GLY A 6 11.99 -2.58 -12.73
C GLY A 6 11.46 -1.44 -11.85
N PHE A 7 10.83 -1.75 -10.72
CA PHE A 7 10.37 -0.74 -9.78
C PHE A 7 11.51 0.05 -9.14
N ARG A 8 12.62 -0.60 -8.80
CA ARG A 8 13.83 0.08 -8.29
C ARG A 8 14.42 1.04 -9.32
N LEU A 9 14.54 0.60 -10.58
CA LEU A 9 15.00 1.44 -11.66
C LEU A 9 14.09 2.66 -11.86
N TYR A 10 12.78 2.45 -11.87
CA TYR A 10 11.80 3.53 -11.98
C TYR A 10 11.95 4.55 -10.84
N LEU A 11 12.06 4.09 -9.57
CA LEU A 11 12.28 4.98 -8.43
C LEU A 11 13.64 5.70 -8.50
N ALA A 12 14.68 5.05 -9.02
CA ALA A 12 15.97 5.69 -9.24
C ALA A 12 15.88 6.81 -10.29
N CYS A 13 15.16 6.59 -11.38
CA CYS A 13 14.88 7.63 -12.38
C CYS A 13 14.12 8.83 -11.75
N LEU A 14 13.11 8.58 -10.94
CA LEU A 14 12.37 9.66 -10.25
C LEU A 14 13.28 10.45 -9.29
N ARG A 15 14.20 9.78 -8.60
CA ARG A 15 15.17 10.45 -7.71
C ARG A 15 16.13 11.33 -8.50
N LEU A 16 16.64 10.84 -9.63
CA LEU A 16 17.65 11.55 -10.44
C LEU A 16 17.04 12.69 -11.26
N CYS A 17 15.88 12.42 -11.90
CA CYS A 17 15.30 13.34 -12.89
C CYS A 17 14.24 14.28 -12.29
N CYS A 18 13.60 13.91 -11.17
CA CYS A 18 12.42 14.60 -10.67
C CYS A 18 12.58 15.12 -9.24
N ALA A 19 13.79 15.20 -8.68
CA ALA A 19 14.05 15.66 -7.31
C ALA A 19 13.13 14.97 -6.26
N CYS A 20 12.78 13.70 -6.47
CA CYS A 20 12.00 12.91 -5.54
C CYS A 20 12.90 12.27 -4.47
N ARG A 21 12.46 12.28 -3.22
CA ARG A 21 13.16 11.63 -2.11
C ARG A 21 12.24 10.60 -1.49
N PHE A 22 12.69 9.34 -1.39
CA PHE A 22 11.92 8.25 -0.83
C PHE A 22 12.68 7.65 0.36
N ASP A 23 12.14 7.79 1.57
CA ASP A 23 12.62 7.09 2.75
C ASP A 23 11.84 5.77 2.87
N LEU A 24 12.51 4.66 2.57
CA LEU A 24 11.94 3.32 2.55
C LEU A 24 12.65 2.37 3.52
N ALA A 25 13.52 2.87 4.38
CA ALA A 25 14.35 2.05 5.28
C ALA A 25 13.50 1.19 6.23
N GLY A 26 12.30 1.66 6.59
CA GLY A 26 11.35 0.89 7.39
C GLY A 26 10.96 -0.44 6.73
N LEU A 27 10.73 -0.44 5.42
CA LEU A 27 10.31 -1.64 4.69
C LEU A 27 11.38 -2.73 4.64
N ASP A 28 12.66 -2.36 4.69
CA ASP A 28 13.75 -3.34 4.65
C ASP A 28 13.73 -4.29 5.86
N ARG A 29 13.11 -3.87 6.99
CA ARG A 29 12.92 -4.70 8.19
C ARG A 29 11.90 -5.83 7.97
N LEU A 30 11.06 -5.72 6.95
CA LEU A 30 10.10 -6.77 6.62
C LEU A 30 10.68 -7.83 5.69
N ARG A 31 11.87 -7.60 5.14
CA ARG A 31 12.56 -8.59 4.30
C ARG A 31 12.93 -9.80 5.15
N GLY A 32 12.43 -10.96 4.77
CA GLY A 32 12.65 -12.19 5.52
C GLY A 32 11.84 -12.33 6.81
N ALA A 33 10.85 -11.44 7.05
CA ALA A 33 9.95 -11.56 8.21
C ALA A 33 8.96 -12.73 8.11
N GLY A 34 9.00 -13.48 7.01
CA GLY A 34 8.05 -14.56 6.72
C GLY A 34 6.70 -14.05 6.25
N PRO A 35 5.72 -14.94 6.12
CA PRO A 35 4.39 -14.60 5.64
C PRO A 35 3.66 -13.70 6.64
N LEU A 36 3.12 -12.60 6.14
CA LEU A 36 2.30 -11.64 6.89
C LEU A 36 1.48 -10.78 5.94
N ILE A 37 0.49 -10.10 6.47
CA ILE A 37 -0.27 -9.11 5.72
C ILE A 37 0.34 -7.73 5.98
N VAL A 38 0.67 -7.04 4.89
CA VAL A 38 1.13 -5.65 4.91
C VAL A 38 -0.05 -4.75 4.54
N ALA A 39 -0.65 -4.11 5.54
CA ALA A 39 -1.74 -3.17 5.35
C ALA A 39 -1.20 -1.74 5.28
N ALA A 40 -1.46 -1.02 4.19
CA ALA A 40 -0.99 0.35 3.99
C ALA A 40 -2.12 1.31 3.61
N ASN A 41 -2.03 2.59 3.99
CA ASN A 41 -2.86 3.63 3.39
C ASN A 41 -2.45 3.87 1.93
N HIS A 42 -3.32 4.47 1.13
CA HIS A 42 -3.13 4.53 -0.33
C HIS A 42 -3.26 5.96 -0.90
N PRO A 43 -2.41 6.92 -0.49
CA PRO A 43 -2.47 8.28 -0.98
C PRO A 43 -2.07 8.44 -2.46
N SER A 44 -1.24 7.52 -3.01
CA SER A 44 -0.65 7.66 -4.34
C SER A 44 -0.63 6.36 -5.13
N LEU A 45 -0.62 6.46 -6.45
CA LEU A 45 -0.37 5.30 -7.33
C LEU A 45 1.05 4.72 -7.13
N LEU A 46 1.99 5.51 -6.60
CA LEU A 46 3.36 5.06 -6.34
C LEU A 46 3.46 4.07 -5.17
N ASP A 47 2.47 3.99 -4.29
CA ASP A 47 2.57 3.22 -3.04
C ASP A 47 2.86 1.74 -3.29
N VAL A 48 2.19 1.14 -4.28
CA VAL A 48 2.47 -0.24 -4.70
C VAL A 48 3.92 -0.39 -5.16
N VAL A 49 4.41 0.58 -5.94
CA VAL A 49 5.79 0.58 -6.47
C VAL A 49 6.80 0.70 -5.32
N LEU A 50 6.54 1.59 -4.35
CA LEU A 50 7.41 1.78 -3.19
C LEU A 50 7.53 0.49 -2.38
N ILE A 51 6.40 -0.14 -2.01
CA ILE A 51 6.39 -1.36 -1.21
C ILE A 51 7.00 -2.52 -1.99
N ALA A 52 6.54 -2.79 -3.22
CA ALA A 52 7.01 -3.92 -4.02
C ALA A 52 8.48 -3.77 -4.49
N SER A 53 9.04 -2.56 -4.51
CA SER A 53 10.46 -2.36 -4.76
C SER A 53 11.36 -2.87 -3.63
N ARG A 54 10.81 -3.08 -2.44
CA ARG A 54 11.55 -3.50 -1.24
C ARG A 54 11.27 -4.93 -0.81
N LEU A 55 10.06 -5.43 -1.06
CA LEU A 55 9.61 -6.75 -0.64
C LEU A 55 9.63 -7.71 -1.82
N PRO A 56 10.58 -8.66 -1.88
CA PRO A 56 10.74 -9.57 -3.03
C PRO A 56 9.58 -10.54 -3.20
N ASP A 57 8.94 -10.92 -2.09
CA ASP A 57 7.88 -11.91 -2.05
C ASP A 57 6.50 -11.25 -1.85
N ALA A 58 6.39 -9.97 -2.25
CA ALA A 58 5.14 -9.23 -2.14
C ALA A 58 4.14 -9.62 -3.23
N VAL A 59 2.95 -10.04 -2.81
CA VAL A 59 1.77 -10.22 -3.65
C VAL A 59 0.75 -9.14 -3.30
N CYS A 60 0.29 -8.38 -4.28
CA CYS A 60 -0.62 -7.27 -4.05
C CYS A 60 -2.06 -7.64 -4.42
N VAL A 61 -3.02 -7.19 -3.61
CA VAL A 61 -4.44 -7.18 -3.98
C VAL A 61 -4.72 -5.90 -4.75
N ILE A 62 -5.15 -6.01 -6.01
CA ILE A 62 -5.39 -4.87 -6.89
C ILE A 62 -6.78 -4.92 -7.55
N LYS A 63 -7.26 -3.76 -7.99
CA LYS A 63 -8.55 -3.67 -8.68
C LYS A 63 -8.55 -4.46 -9.99
N ALA A 64 -9.61 -5.23 -10.23
CA ALA A 64 -9.81 -5.99 -11.45
C ALA A 64 -9.63 -5.15 -12.72
N ALA A 65 -10.16 -3.92 -12.75
CA ALA A 65 -10.02 -3.02 -13.88
C ALA A 65 -8.54 -2.68 -14.25
N LEU A 66 -7.58 -2.90 -13.36
CA LEU A 66 -6.16 -2.76 -13.66
C LEU A 66 -5.59 -3.98 -14.39
N PHE A 67 -6.16 -5.17 -14.17
CA PHE A 67 -5.81 -6.38 -14.91
C PHE A 67 -6.20 -6.32 -16.40
N ASP A 68 -7.24 -5.56 -16.71
CA ASP A 68 -7.76 -5.44 -18.07
C ASP A 68 -6.94 -4.43 -18.93
N ARG A 69 -5.99 -3.72 -18.30
CA ARG A 69 -5.07 -2.84 -19.02
C ARG A 69 -3.87 -3.62 -19.57
N LEU A 70 -3.62 -3.49 -20.87
CA LEU A 70 -2.66 -4.33 -21.60
C LEU A 70 -1.28 -4.43 -20.93
N LEU A 71 -0.65 -3.33 -20.60
CA LEU A 71 0.69 -3.33 -20.00
C LEU A 71 0.67 -3.64 -18.50
N PHE A 72 -0.25 -3.03 -17.76
CA PHE A 72 -0.33 -3.20 -16.32
C PHE A 72 -0.85 -4.59 -15.93
N GLY A 73 -1.84 -5.10 -16.66
CA GLY A 73 -2.42 -6.43 -16.44
C GLY A 73 -1.44 -7.56 -16.74
N ALA A 74 -0.58 -7.42 -17.74
CA ALA A 74 0.48 -8.39 -18.00
C ALA A 74 1.48 -8.44 -16.84
N ALA A 75 1.94 -7.28 -16.36
CA ALA A 75 2.84 -7.19 -15.20
C ALA A 75 2.20 -7.73 -13.92
N ALA A 76 0.92 -7.42 -13.68
CA ALA A 76 0.18 -7.90 -12.51
C ALA A 76 0.00 -9.43 -12.52
N ARG A 77 -0.29 -10.02 -13.67
CA ARG A 77 -0.36 -11.49 -13.83
C ARG A 77 0.99 -12.15 -13.61
N LEU A 78 2.06 -11.60 -14.15
CA LEU A 78 3.42 -12.11 -13.95
C LEU A 78 3.88 -11.98 -12.49
N ALA A 79 3.34 -11.00 -11.76
CA ALA A 79 3.61 -10.80 -10.34
C ALA A 79 2.74 -11.67 -9.41
N GLY A 80 1.80 -12.45 -9.94
CA GLY A 80 0.87 -13.23 -9.13
C GLY A 80 -0.12 -12.38 -8.32
N TYR A 81 -0.39 -11.13 -8.76
CA TYR A 81 -1.29 -10.23 -8.01
C TYR A 81 -2.73 -10.72 -8.03
N ILE A 82 -3.43 -10.46 -6.95
CA ILE A 82 -4.79 -10.96 -6.69
C ILE A 82 -5.81 -9.90 -7.10
N ARG A 83 -6.87 -10.35 -7.78
CA ARG A 83 -8.01 -9.50 -8.16
C ARG A 83 -8.97 -9.30 -6.99
N ASN A 84 -9.58 -8.13 -6.89
CA ASN A 84 -10.51 -7.77 -5.81
C ASN A 84 -12.01 -7.83 -6.21
N ASP A 85 -12.36 -8.31 -7.39
CA ASP A 85 -13.74 -8.34 -7.90
C ASP A 85 -14.55 -9.57 -7.45
N ALA A 86 -13.88 -10.61 -6.96
CA ALA A 86 -14.52 -11.81 -6.45
C ALA A 86 -14.09 -12.05 -4.98
N PRO A 87 -14.86 -11.59 -3.97
CA PRO A 87 -14.43 -11.58 -2.58
C PRO A 87 -14.02 -12.96 -2.03
N LEU A 88 -14.76 -14.02 -2.39
CA LEU A 88 -14.41 -15.37 -1.94
C LEU A 88 -13.11 -15.86 -2.56
N GLU A 89 -12.94 -15.69 -3.87
CA GLU A 89 -11.74 -16.09 -4.60
C GLU A 89 -10.53 -15.30 -4.11
N MET A 90 -10.70 -13.99 -3.88
CA MET A 90 -9.66 -13.14 -3.30
C MET A 90 -9.16 -13.68 -1.96
N VAL A 91 -10.07 -14.06 -1.06
CA VAL A 91 -9.69 -14.62 0.25
C VAL A 91 -8.98 -15.97 0.09
N LEU A 92 -9.45 -16.83 -0.80
CA LEU A 92 -8.86 -18.16 -1.02
C LEU A 92 -7.45 -18.03 -1.62
N GLN A 93 -7.27 -17.17 -2.63
CA GLN A 93 -5.97 -16.91 -3.26
C GLN A 93 -5.01 -16.28 -2.25
N ALA A 94 -5.44 -15.26 -1.50
CA ALA A 94 -4.63 -14.62 -0.48
C ALA A 94 -4.12 -15.63 0.57
N ARG A 95 -4.98 -16.57 1.00
CA ARG A 95 -4.58 -17.63 1.92
C ARG A 95 -3.56 -18.59 1.32
N ALA A 96 -3.68 -18.93 0.05
CA ALA A 96 -2.74 -19.79 -0.65
C ALA A 96 -1.36 -19.11 -0.70
N GLU A 97 -1.30 -17.87 -1.18
CA GLU A 97 -0.04 -17.10 -1.27
C GLU A 97 0.63 -16.94 0.11
N LEU A 98 -0.15 -16.63 1.16
CA LEU A 98 0.38 -16.53 2.51
C LEU A 98 0.94 -17.86 3.04
N ARG A 99 0.33 -19.00 2.71
CA ARG A 99 0.84 -20.33 3.07
C ARG A 99 2.12 -20.67 2.33
N ASP A 100 2.26 -20.19 1.09
CA ASP A 100 3.45 -20.38 0.27
C ASP A 100 4.59 -19.43 0.64
N GLY A 101 4.38 -18.62 1.69
CA GLY A 101 5.42 -17.77 2.27
C GLY A 101 5.40 -16.32 1.79
N ALA A 102 4.44 -15.93 0.94
CA ALA A 102 4.34 -14.58 0.43
C ALA A 102 3.97 -13.55 1.51
N GLN A 103 4.31 -12.29 1.24
CA GLN A 103 3.84 -11.13 1.99
C GLN A 103 2.69 -10.48 1.21
N LEU A 104 1.49 -10.50 1.78
CA LEU A 104 0.31 -9.97 1.12
C LEU A 104 0.19 -8.46 1.35
N VAL A 105 0.35 -7.67 0.29
CA VAL A 105 0.15 -6.22 0.35
C VAL A 105 -1.30 -5.89 0.02
N ILE A 106 -1.97 -5.21 0.93
CA ILE A 106 -3.35 -4.79 0.76
C ILE A 106 -3.53 -3.34 1.21
N PHE A 107 -4.36 -2.61 0.48
CA PHE A 107 -4.80 -1.27 0.82
C PHE A 107 -6.25 -1.36 1.32
N PRO A 108 -6.49 -1.22 2.65
CA PRO A 108 -7.83 -1.46 3.23
C PRO A 108 -8.91 -0.52 2.69
N GLU A 109 -8.54 0.65 2.20
CA GLU A 109 -9.45 1.59 1.54
C GLU A 109 -10.03 1.05 0.22
N GLY A 110 -9.41 0.02 -0.38
CA GLY A 110 -9.82 -0.54 -1.67
C GLY A 110 -9.66 0.41 -2.86
N SER A 111 -9.27 1.65 -2.63
CA SER A 111 -8.96 2.66 -3.64
C SER A 111 -7.93 3.65 -3.09
N ARG A 112 -7.36 4.51 -3.96
CA ARG A 112 -6.53 5.61 -3.48
C ARG A 112 -7.33 6.55 -2.59
N THR A 113 -6.73 7.01 -1.49
CA THR A 113 -7.31 7.95 -0.53
C THR A 113 -7.87 9.18 -1.25
N ALA A 114 -9.14 9.50 -1.00
CA ALA A 114 -9.80 10.68 -1.52
C ALA A 114 -9.84 11.79 -0.47
N VAL A 115 -10.07 11.42 0.78
CA VAL A 115 -10.21 12.34 1.91
C VAL A 115 -9.19 11.97 2.98
N PHE A 116 -8.30 12.92 3.30
CA PHE A 116 -7.30 12.76 4.36
C PHE A 116 -7.97 12.55 5.73
N PRO A 117 -7.41 11.73 6.64
CA PRO A 117 -6.17 10.96 6.52
C PRO A 117 -6.33 9.64 5.75
N VAL A 118 -7.49 9.00 5.76
CA VAL A 118 -7.84 7.78 5.02
C VAL A 118 -9.33 7.74 4.75
N ASP A 119 -9.72 7.15 3.64
CA ASP A 119 -11.12 6.79 3.36
C ASP A 119 -11.57 5.64 4.29
N ALA A 120 -12.88 5.35 4.32
CA ALA A 120 -13.42 4.22 5.09
C ALA A 120 -12.84 2.89 4.59
N PHE A 121 -12.53 2.00 5.52
CA PHE A 121 -11.93 0.70 5.21
C PHE A 121 -12.97 -0.32 4.76
N ALA A 122 -12.67 -1.00 3.65
CA ALA A 122 -13.42 -2.16 3.24
C ALA A 122 -13.04 -3.38 4.10
N PRO A 123 -14.00 -4.28 4.41
CA PRO A 123 -13.76 -5.41 5.31
C PRO A 123 -12.77 -6.47 4.75
N GLY A 124 -12.39 -6.37 3.49
CA GLY A 124 -11.58 -7.39 2.80
C GLY A 124 -10.23 -7.67 3.46
N ALA A 125 -9.52 -6.63 3.90
CA ALA A 125 -8.23 -6.79 4.58
C ALA A 125 -8.37 -7.55 5.91
N ALA A 126 -9.35 -7.15 6.72
CA ALA A 126 -9.63 -7.78 7.99
C ALA A 126 -10.16 -9.22 7.84
N LEU A 127 -11.00 -9.46 6.82
CA LEU A 127 -11.51 -10.78 6.50
C LEU A 127 -10.40 -11.75 6.08
N ILE A 128 -9.45 -11.29 5.26
CA ILE A 128 -8.28 -12.10 4.88
C ILE A 128 -7.43 -12.41 6.13
N ALA A 129 -7.14 -11.42 6.97
CA ALA A 129 -6.35 -11.61 8.18
C ALA A 129 -6.97 -12.63 9.13
N TRP A 130 -8.28 -12.54 9.33
CA TRP A 130 -9.03 -13.49 10.14
C TRP A 130 -9.03 -14.90 9.55
N ARG A 131 -9.35 -15.05 8.26
CA ARG A 131 -9.43 -16.34 7.58
C ARG A 131 -8.09 -17.03 7.40
N ALA A 132 -7.03 -16.26 7.25
CA ALA A 132 -5.67 -16.79 7.14
C ALA A 132 -4.99 -17.00 8.49
N ALA A 133 -5.58 -16.50 9.58
CA ALA A 133 -4.97 -16.45 10.91
C ALA A 133 -3.56 -15.84 10.88
N MET A 134 -3.39 -14.74 10.13
CA MET A 134 -2.10 -14.09 9.91
C MET A 134 -2.01 -12.73 10.60
N PRO A 135 -0.82 -12.36 11.10
CA PRO A 135 -0.59 -11.05 11.66
C PRO A 135 -0.64 -9.97 10.57
N VAL A 136 -1.02 -8.76 10.98
CA VAL A 136 -1.10 -7.60 10.10
C VAL A 136 -0.06 -6.56 10.53
N GLN A 137 0.90 -6.27 9.65
CA GLN A 137 1.85 -5.18 9.82
C GLN A 137 1.31 -3.94 9.11
N THR A 138 1.11 -2.86 9.85
CA THR A 138 0.69 -1.59 9.24
C THR A 138 1.89 -0.85 8.67
N VAL A 139 1.69 -0.22 7.52
CA VAL A 139 2.65 0.65 6.83
C VAL A 139 1.98 1.99 6.59
N LEU A 140 2.62 3.04 7.05
CA LEU A 140 2.11 4.41 6.98
C LEU A 140 2.91 5.18 5.94
N ILE A 141 2.21 5.75 4.97
CA ILE A 141 2.80 6.43 3.81
C ILE A 141 2.37 7.88 3.82
N ASP A 142 3.34 8.78 3.90
CA ASP A 142 3.15 10.22 3.91
C ASP A 142 3.91 10.88 2.76
N TYR A 143 3.27 11.82 2.07
CA TYR A 143 3.88 12.62 1.01
C TYR A 143 3.89 14.11 1.39
N SER A 144 4.95 14.82 1.05
CA SER A 144 5.06 16.28 1.26
C SER A 144 4.05 17.08 0.45
N SER A 145 3.54 16.53 -0.64
CA SER A 145 2.46 17.10 -1.45
C SER A 145 1.70 16.01 -2.18
N PRO A 146 0.41 16.21 -2.52
CA PRO A 146 -0.34 15.26 -3.32
C PRO A 146 0.36 15.01 -4.66
N TYR A 147 0.54 13.72 -5.02
CA TYR A 147 1.05 13.31 -6.32
C TYR A 147 0.47 11.95 -6.71
N LEU A 148 -0.04 11.85 -7.92
CA LEU A 148 -0.71 10.63 -8.43
C LEU A 148 -1.81 10.09 -7.50
N GLY A 149 -2.41 10.98 -6.71
CA GLY A 149 -3.58 10.67 -5.89
C GLY A 149 -4.83 10.43 -6.75
N LYS A 150 -5.99 10.24 -6.08
CA LYS A 150 -7.27 10.08 -6.76
C LYS A 150 -7.60 11.35 -7.57
N ALA A 151 -8.00 11.18 -8.83
CA ALA A 151 -8.27 12.27 -9.76
C ALA A 151 -7.07 13.17 -10.14
N TRP A 152 -5.83 12.75 -9.85
CA TRP A 152 -4.65 13.50 -10.28
C TRP A 152 -4.51 13.46 -11.80
N PRO A 153 -4.39 14.62 -12.49
CA PRO A 153 -4.15 14.66 -13.93
C PRO A 153 -2.77 14.08 -14.27
N LEU A 154 -2.71 13.14 -15.23
CA LEU A 154 -1.48 12.40 -15.56
C LEU A 154 -0.28 13.30 -15.90
N PHE A 155 -0.52 14.46 -16.53
CA PHE A 155 0.53 15.39 -16.96
C PHE A 155 0.78 16.54 -15.98
N ARG A 156 0.09 16.56 -14.83
CA ARG A 156 0.35 17.57 -13.79
C ARG A 156 1.63 17.24 -13.05
N ARG A 157 2.55 18.20 -13.01
CA ARG A 157 3.79 18.07 -12.23
C ARG A 157 3.49 18.16 -10.73
N PRO A 158 4.16 17.35 -9.88
CA PRO A 158 4.09 17.54 -8.43
C PRO A 158 4.79 18.83 -8.02
N ALA A 159 4.50 19.31 -6.80
CA ALA A 159 5.38 20.26 -6.13
C ALA A 159 6.71 19.56 -5.83
N LEU A 160 7.82 20.19 -6.18
CA LEU A 160 9.16 19.64 -5.98
C LEU A 160 9.93 20.47 -4.96
N PRO A 161 10.80 19.88 -4.14
CA PRO A 161 11.10 18.43 -4.08
C PRO A 161 9.93 17.63 -3.49
N LEU A 162 9.59 16.49 -4.11
CA LEU A 162 8.61 15.56 -3.57
C LEU A 162 9.31 14.61 -2.58
N THR A 163 8.91 14.65 -1.32
CA THR A 163 9.37 13.67 -0.32
C THR A 163 8.27 12.68 0.02
N CYS A 164 8.65 11.42 0.18
CA CYS A 164 7.77 10.37 0.64
C CYS A 164 8.44 9.62 1.78
N HIS A 165 7.76 9.52 2.91
CA HIS A 165 8.19 8.77 4.07
C HIS A 165 7.31 7.52 4.21
N VAL A 166 7.95 6.36 4.29
CA VAL A 166 7.28 5.09 4.52
C VAL A 166 7.78 4.51 5.83
N ARG A 167 6.91 4.49 6.83
CA ARG A 167 7.24 3.98 8.17
C ARG A 167 6.41 2.75 8.52
N LEU A 168 6.98 1.86 9.31
CA LEU A 168 6.24 0.77 9.92
C LEU A 168 5.45 1.32 11.11
N GLY A 169 4.18 0.96 11.18
CA GLY A 169 3.36 1.18 12.34
C GLY A 169 3.23 -0.07 13.20
N ARG A 170 2.14 -0.16 13.96
CA ARG A 170 1.83 -1.28 14.83
C ARG A 170 1.68 -2.59 14.05
N ARG A 171 2.20 -3.68 14.63
CA ARG A 171 1.91 -5.04 14.19
C ARG A 171 0.79 -5.60 15.05
N PHE A 172 -0.30 -5.98 14.40
CA PHE A 172 -1.45 -6.61 15.03
C PHE A 172 -1.32 -8.13 14.96
N PRO A 173 -1.68 -8.84 16.04
CA PRO A 173 -1.78 -10.31 15.98
C PRO A 173 -2.94 -10.73 15.06
N PRO A 174 -3.04 -12.02 14.70
CA PRO A 174 -4.19 -12.54 13.98
C PRO A 174 -5.49 -12.17 14.69
N PRO A 175 -6.46 -11.55 14.01
CA PRO A 175 -7.68 -11.10 14.66
C PRO A 175 -8.62 -12.27 15.00
N ALA A 176 -9.32 -12.17 16.13
CA ALA A 176 -10.37 -13.12 16.53
C ALA A 176 -11.71 -12.83 15.83
N ASP A 177 -11.98 -11.57 15.50
CA ASP A 177 -13.16 -11.10 14.78
C ASP A 177 -12.76 -10.06 13.72
N TYR A 178 -13.21 -10.27 12.50
CA TYR A 178 -12.82 -9.40 11.38
C TYR A 178 -13.54 -8.04 11.39
N ALA A 179 -14.77 -7.97 11.89
CA ALA A 179 -15.53 -6.73 11.88
C ALA A 179 -15.00 -5.75 12.94
N VAL A 180 -14.73 -6.26 14.14
CA VAL A 180 -14.09 -5.50 15.21
C VAL A 180 -12.70 -5.04 14.76
N PHE A 181 -11.92 -5.93 14.17
CA PHE A 181 -10.57 -5.63 13.71
C PHE A 181 -10.56 -4.60 12.58
N SER A 182 -11.52 -4.64 11.66
CA SER A 182 -11.61 -3.63 10.58
C SER A 182 -11.77 -2.22 11.16
N SER A 183 -12.62 -2.06 12.17
CA SER A 183 -12.83 -0.77 12.84
C SER A 183 -11.60 -0.34 13.66
N GLU A 184 -10.94 -1.28 14.35
CA GLU A 184 -9.71 -1.02 15.10
C GLU A 184 -8.58 -0.57 14.17
N LEU A 185 -8.42 -1.25 13.03
CA LEU A 185 -7.41 -0.93 12.04
C LEU A 185 -7.63 0.45 11.43
N GLU A 186 -8.87 0.79 11.07
CA GLU A 186 -9.22 2.12 10.54
C GLU A 186 -8.95 3.22 11.58
N ALA A 187 -9.40 3.03 12.83
CA ALA A 187 -9.16 3.98 13.91
C ALA A 187 -7.65 4.21 14.16
N TYR A 188 -6.85 3.15 14.11
CA TYR A 188 -5.40 3.24 14.21
C TYR A 188 -4.80 4.10 13.10
N PHE A 189 -5.15 3.85 11.83
CA PHE A 189 -4.62 4.65 10.71
C PHE A 189 -5.04 6.12 10.81
N ARG A 190 -6.29 6.39 11.19
CA ARG A 190 -6.77 7.77 11.40
C ARG A 190 -6.00 8.50 12.49
N ALA A 191 -5.74 7.83 13.61
CA ALA A 191 -4.97 8.40 14.71
C ALA A 191 -3.52 8.70 14.32
N GLU A 192 -2.84 7.73 13.70
CA GLU A 192 -1.42 7.84 13.37
C GLU A 192 -1.12 8.85 12.25
N LEU A 193 -1.98 8.91 11.24
CA LEU A 193 -1.83 9.84 10.13
C LEU A 193 -2.37 11.23 10.47
N GLY A 194 -3.42 11.32 11.29
CA GLY A 194 -3.99 12.61 11.72
C GLY A 194 -3.04 13.45 12.57
N GLN A 195 -2.12 12.81 13.31
CA GLN A 195 -1.10 13.51 14.10
C GLN A 195 -0.01 14.18 13.25
N ASN A 196 0.17 13.73 12.00
CA ASN A 196 1.20 14.22 11.08
C ASN A 196 0.69 15.30 10.11
N THR A 197 -0.38 16.00 10.44
CA THR A 197 -0.83 17.14 9.62
C THR A 197 0.31 18.15 9.59
N PRO A 198 0.93 18.46 8.43
CA PRO A 198 1.86 19.55 8.35
C PRO A 198 1.12 20.81 8.78
N SER A 199 1.64 21.48 9.81
CA SER A 199 1.17 22.82 10.20
C SER A 199 1.04 23.64 8.94
N THR A 200 -0.18 23.94 8.53
CA THR A 200 -0.47 24.93 7.50
C THR A 200 0.11 26.23 8.03
N ALA A 201 1.35 26.54 7.60
CA ALA A 201 1.89 27.87 7.74
C ALA A 201 0.85 28.79 7.08
N THR A 202 0.15 29.54 7.90
CA THR A 202 -0.71 30.67 7.54
C THR A 202 0.09 31.54 6.59
N ILE A 203 -0.21 31.45 5.30
CA ILE A 203 0.24 32.46 4.35
C ILE A 203 -0.66 33.66 4.66
N GLY A 204 -0.14 34.52 5.51
CA GLY A 204 -0.70 35.83 5.76
C GLY A 204 -0.73 36.63 4.47
N SER A 205 -1.84 37.28 4.30
CA SER A 205 -2.23 38.31 3.35
C SER A 205 -1.10 39.17 2.79
#